data_d3972ae972960a212d1e1b887f988855
#
_entry.id   d3972ae972960a212d1e1b887f988855
#
_cell.length_a   1.000
_cell.length_b   1.000
_cell.length_c   1.000
_cell.angle_alpha   90.00
_cell.angle_beta   90.00
_cell.angle_gamma   90.00
#
_symmetry.space_group_name_H-M   'P 1'
#
loop_
_entity.id
_entity.type
_entity.pdbx_description
1 polymer ?
#
loop_
_entity_poly.entity_id
_entity_poly.type
_entity_poly.pdbx_seq_one_letter_code
_entity_poly.pdbx_strand_id
1 'polypeptide(L)'
;MCDLPAPYGLVLTTAASRTEAEALARALVAERLAACVSLFPVHSVYTWQNTLEQQDEWQLVIKTDLTLFPALETKIRELHSYDVPEIIALPIAAGSADYLNWLGASVSPLSPLSRVSLQNQDDKSER
;
A
#
# COMPACT_ATOMS: atom_id res chain seq x y z
N MET A 1 -2.64 -23.97 16.69
CA MET A 1 -2.69 -22.68 16.59
C MET A 1 -1.70 -22.07 15.82
N CYS A 2 -0.62 -22.61 15.69
CA CYS A 2 0.39 -22.06 14.93
C CYS A 2 0.05 -22.05 13.51
N ASP A 3 -1.08 -22.51 13.12
CA ASP A 3 -1.39 -22.61 11.73
C ASP A 3 -2.09 -21.38 11.18
N LEU A 4 -2.22 -20.34 12.00
CA LEU A 4 -2.78 -19.11 11.50
C LEU A 4 -1.88 -18.54 10.41
N PRO A 5 -2.44 -18.10 9.29
CA PRO A 5 -1.61 -17.53 8.25
C PRO A 5 -0.96 -16.24 8.75
N ALA A 6 0.18 -15.90 8.16
CA ALA A 6 0.82 -14.64 8.46
C ALA A 6 -0.16 -13.53 8.09
N PRO A 7 -0.11 -12.36 8.79
CA PRO A 7 -1.12 -11.31 8.59
C PRO A 7 -0.84 -10.45 7.36
N TYR A 8 -0.34 -11.06 6.29
CA TYR A 8 -0.05 -10.29 5.09
C TYR A 8 -1.30 -10.08 4.25
N GLY A 9 -1.37 -8.98 3.56
CA GLY A 9 -2.53 -8.69 2.76
C GLY A 9 -2.28 -7.60 1.74
N LEU A 10 -3.37 -7.27 1.06
CA LEU A 10 -3.39 -6.18 0.09
C LEU A 10 -4.29 -5.09 0.63
N VAL A 11 -3.91 -3.85 0.39
CA VAL A 11 -4.79 -2.72 0.65
C VAL A 11 -5.02 -2.02 -0.69
N LEU A 12 -6.27 -1.73 -0.99
CA LEU A 12 -6.65 -1.08 -2.23
C LEU A 12 -7.04 0.35 -1.96
N THR A 13 -6.54 1.25 -2.80
CA THR A 13 -6.98 2.64 -2.80
C THR A 13 -6.88 3.15 -4.23
N THR A 14 -7.60 4.22 -4.56
CA THR A 14 -7.50 4.84 -5.87
C THR A 14 -7.05 6.28 -5.69
N ALA A 15 -6.50 6.86 -6.75
CA ALA A 15 -6.07 8.24 -6.74
C ALA A 15 -6.53 8.90 -8.02
N ALA A 16 -6.67 10.23 -8.00
CA ALA A 16 -7.22 10.98 -9.12
C ALA A 16 -6.25 11.08 -10.28
N SER A 17 -4.95 10.93 -10.03
CA SER A 17 -3.95 11.10 -11.08
C SER A 17 -2.77 10.16 -10.81
N ARG A 18 -1.97 9.94 -11.85
CA ARG A 18 -0.76 9.14 -11.70
C ARG A 18 0.21 9.81 -10.74
N THR A 19 0.32 11.12 -10.80
CA THR A 19 1.23 11.85 -9.92
C THR A 19 0.87 11.64 -8.46
N GLU A 20 -0.42 11.72 -8.13
CA GLU A 20 -0.86 11.50 -6.76
C GLU A 20 -0.62 10.04 -6.37
N ALA A 21 -0.93 9.10 -7.25
CA ALA A 21 -0.74 7.68 -6.98
C ALA A 21 0.73 7.37 -6.70
N GLU A 22 1.64 7.94 -7.49
CA GLU A 22 3.06 7.73 -7.29
C GLU A 22 3.54 8.34 -5.97
N ALA A 23 3.02 9.50 -5.61
CA ALA A 23 3.41 10.12 -4.35
C ALA A 23 2.97 9.28 -3.16
N LEU A 24 1.73 8.76 -3.22
CA LEU A 24 1.24 7.86 -2.18
C LEU A 24 2.13 6.61 -2.10
N ALA A 25 2.42 6.01 -3.24
CA ALA A 25 3.20 4.77 -3.28
C ALA A 25 4.58 4.98 -2.67
N ARG A 26 5.26 6.06 -3.06
CA ARG A 26 6.59 6.34 -2.54
C ARG A 26 6.59 6.57 -1.04
N ALA A 27 5.60 7.32 -0.55
CA ALA A 27 5.54 7.61 0.88
C ALA A 27 5.34 6.34 1.69
N LEU A 28 4.44 5.46 1.23
CA LEU A 28 4.14 4.24 1.97
C LEU A 28 5.33 3.29 2.00
N VAL A 29 6.04 3.16 0.88
CA VAL A 29 7.19 2.27 0.82
C VAL A 29 8.36 2.86 1.61
N ALA A 30 8.58 4.16 1.49
CA ALA A 30 9.69 4.81 2.19
C ALA A 30 9.54 4.71 3.70
N GLU A 31 8.31 4.72 4.21
CA GLU A 31 8.07 4.61 5.64
C GLU A 31 7.87 3.17 6.09
N ARG A 32 8.09 2.22 5.20
CA ARG A 32 8.01 0.79 5.48
C ARG A 32 6.62 0.37 5.95
N LEU A 33 5.61 1.09 5.51
CA LEU A 33 4.22 0.70 5.73
C LEU A 33 3.73 -0.21 4.62
N ALA A 34 4.45 -0.28 3.51
CA ALA A 34 4.15 -1.17 2.39
C ALA A 34 5.43 -1.75 1.85
N ALA A 35 5.37 -3.01 1.43
CA ALA A 35 6.51 -3.66 0.80
C ALA A 35 6.60 -3.31 -0.67
N CYS A 36 5.45 -3.17 -1.31
CA CYS A 36 5.39 -2.94 -2.74
C CYS A 36 4.04 -2.29 -3.04
N VAL A 37 4.03 -1.34 -3.96
CA VAL A 37 2.78 -0.75 -4.42
C VAL A 37 2.79 -0.79 -5.93
N SER A 38 1.81 -1.47 -6.51
CA SER A 38 1.61 -1.47 -7.95
C SER A 38 0.47 -0.51 -8.27
N LEU A 39 0.60 0.23 -9.36
CA LEU A 39 -0.46 1.16 -9.73
C LEU A 39 -0.73 1.06 -11.22
N PHE A 40 -1.99 1.24 -11.60
CA PHE A 40 -2.41 1.13 -12.98
C PHE A 40 -3.71 1.92 -13.18
N PRO A 41 -3.97 2.36 -14.44
CA PRO A 41 -5.17 3.14 -14.70
C PRO A 41 -6.43 2.28 -14.69
N VAL A 42 -7.51 2.86 -14.18
CA VAL A 42 -8.82 2.21 -14.16
C VAL A 42 -9.88 3.24 -14.52
N HIS A 43 -11.05 2.76 -14.92
CA HIS A 43 -12.22 3.60 -15.12
C HIS A 43 -13.25 3.16 -14.11
N SER A 44 -13.68 4.06 -13.25
CA SER A 44 -14.58 3.74 -12.14
C SER A 44 -15.96 4.32 -12.38
N VAL A 45 -16.98 3.53 -12.09
CA VAL A 45 -18.38 3.97 -12.18
C VAL A 45 -18.99 3.73 -10.81
N TYR A 46 -19.57 4.76 -10.22
CA TYR A 46 -20.05 4.66 -8.85
C TYR A 46 -21.14 5.70 -8.61
N THR A 47 -21.79 5.61 -7.47
CA THR A 47 -22.80 6.56 -7.07
C THR A 47 -22.25 7.43 -5.96
N TRP A 48 -22.38 8.74 -6.11
CA TRP A 48 -21.97 9.69 -5.07
C TRP A 48 -23.07 10.71 -4.91
N GLN A 49 -23.59 10.81 -3.68
CA GLN A 49 -24.68 11.76 -3.37
C GLN A 49 -25.85 11.59 -4.32
N ASN A 50 -26.25 10.34 -4.54
CA ASN A 50 -27.38 9.95 -5.38
C ASN A 50 -27.22 10.26 -6.86
N THR A 51 -25.99 10.52 -7.30
CA THR A 51 -25.69 10.79 -8.70
C THR A 51 -24.74 9.73 -9.23
N LEU A 52 -25.00 9.24 -10.44
CA LEU A 52 -24.10 8.32 -11.09
C LEU A 52 -22.88 9.08 -11.59
N GLU A 53 -21.70 8.62 -11.18
CA GLU A 53 -20.43 9.25 -11.54
C GLU A 53 -19.56 8.28 -12.30
N GLN A 54 -18.74 8.80 -13.20
CA GLN A 54 -17.74 8.02 -13.90
C GLN A 54 -16.45 8.81 -13.86
N GLN A 55 -15.34 8.13 -13.63
CA GLN A 55 -14.08 8.84 -13.46
C GLN A 55 -12.91 7.94 -13.81
N ASP A 56 -11.95 8.49 -14.53
CA ASP A 56 -10.68 7.79 -14.73
C ASP A 56 -9.84 8.01 -13.50
N GLU A 57 -9.28 6.91 -13.00
CA GLU A 57 -8.49 6.94 -11.77
C GLU A 57 -7.27 6.06 -11.91
N TRP A 58 -6.42 6.09 -10.89
CA TRP A 58 -5.28 5.18 -10.77
C TRP A 58 -5.52 4.30 -9.57
N GLN A 59 -5.51 2.98 -9.80
CA GLN A 59 -5.70 2.00 -8.74
C GLN A 59 -4.35 1.67 -8.14
N LEU A 60 -4.26 1.64 -6.81
CA LEU A 60 -3.07 1.18 -6.13
C LEU A 60 -3.37 -0.15 -5.46
N VAL A 61 -2.46 -1.09 -5.62
CA VAL A 61 -2.49 -2.38 -4.93
C VAL A 61 -1.29 -2.39 -4.00
N ILE A 62 -1.54 -2.30 -2.72
CA ILE A 62 -0.51 -2.11 -1.69
C ILE A 62 -0.31 -3.43 -0.98
N LYS A 63 0.90 -4.00 -1.04
CA LYS A 63 1.21 -5.25 -0.37
C LYS A 63 1.85 -4.95 0.96
N THR A 64 1.28 -5.48 2.04
CA THR A 64 1.70 -5.09 3.37
C THR A 64 1.39 -6.17 4.40
N ASP A 65 1.77 -5.91 5.63
CA ASP A 65 1.37 -6.67 6.80
C ASP A 65 0.15 -5.96 7.37
N LEU A 66 -0.96 -6.66 7.47
CA LEU A 66 -2.23 -6.02 7.87
C LEU A 66 -2.25 -5.56 9.32
N THR A 67 -1.27 -5.96 10.14
CA THR A 67 -1.15 -5.37 11.47
C THR A 67 -0.79 -3.89 11.38
N LEU A 68 -0.29 -3.45 10.23
CA LEU A 68 0.05 -2.05 10.00
C LEU A 68 -1.12 -1.27 9.41
N PHE A 69 -2.29 -1.91 9.22
CA PHE A 69 -3.40 -1.24 8.56
C PHE A 69 -3.78 0.09 9.20
N PRO A 70 -3.89 0.21 10.52
CA PRO A 70 -4.25 1.52 11.11
C PRO A 70 -3.27 2.62 10.76
N ALA A 71 -1.97 2.32 10.80
CA ALA A 71 -0.95 3.31 10.45
C ALA A 71 -0.99 3.64 8.97
N LEU A 72 -1.21 2.62 8.14
CA LEU A 72 -1.29 2.79 6.71
C LEU A 72 -2.51 3.63 6.33
N GLU A 73 -3.64 3.35 6.94
CA GLU A 73 -4.87 4.13 6.70
C GLU A 73 -4.65 5.59 7.08
N THR A 74 -4.04 5.84 8.23
CA THR A 74 -3.77 7.21 8.67
C THR A 74 -2.91 7.94 7.64
N LYS A 75 -1.86 7.27 7.16
CA LYS A 75 -0.95 7.91 6.21
C LYS A 75 -1.65 8.20 4.88
N ILE A 76 -2.44 7.26 4.39
CA ILE A 76 -3.18 7.47 3.14
C ILE A 76 -4.11 8.67 3.29
N ARG A 77 -4.83 8.75 4.41
CA ARG A 77 -5.76 9.87 4.61
C ARG A 77 -5.05 11.20 4.68
N GLU A 78 -3.87 11.24 5.28
CA GLU A 78 -3.10 12.48 5.37
C GLU A 78 -2.72 13.01 4.00
N LEU A 79 -2.44 12.12 3.06
CA LEU A 79 -1.90 12.50 1.77
C LEU A 79 -2.93 12.54 0.65
N HIS A 80 -4.12 12.00 0.89
CA HIS A 80 -5.09 11.81 -0.18
C HIS A 80 -5.89 13.09 -0.44
N SER A 81 -6.20 13.33 -1.72
CA SER A 81 -6.98 14.49 -2.11
C SER A 81 -8.48 14.28 -1.91
N TYR A 82 -8.95 13.03 -1.80
CA TYR A 82 -10.38 12.75 -1.63
C TYR A 82 -10.78 12.86 -0.17
N ASP A 83 -12.00 13.35 0.07
CA ASP A 83 -12.54 13.37 1.43
C ASP A 83 -12.83 11.95 1.92
N VAL A 84 -13.32 11.09 1.04
CA VAL A 84 -13.66 9.71 1.40
C VAL A 84 -12.96 8.77 0.41
N PRO A 85 -11.66 8.48 0.62
CA PRO A 85 -10.95 7.59 -0.29
C PRO A 85 -11.32 6.14 -0.06
N GLU A 86 -11.20 5.32 -1.11
CA GLU A 86 -11.30 3.87 -0.96
C GLU A 86 -10.09 3.39 -0.18
N ILE A 87 -10.29 2.71 0.93
CA ILE A 87 -9.21 2.08 1.68
C ILE A 87 -9.77 0.78 2.22
N ILE A 88 -9.51 -0.33 1.51
CA ILE A 88 -10.02 -1.62 1.92
C ILE A 88 -8.89 -2.63 1.93
N ALA A 89 -8.98 -3.61 2.81
CA ALA A 89 -7.94 -4.61 2.98
C ALA A 89 -8.46 -5.99 2.64
N LEU A 90 -7.60 -6.80 2.02
CA LEU A 90 -7.89 -8.19 1.70
C LEU A 90 -6.74 -9.04 2.21
N PRO A 91 -7.04 -10.15 2.89
CA PRO A 91 -5.97 -11.03 3.34
C PRO A 91 -5.39 -11.80 2.17
N ILE A 92 -4.10 -12.10 2.23
CA ILE A 92 -3.45 -12.99 1.28
C ILE A 92 -3.64 -14.40 1.82
N ALA A 93 -4.41 -15.21 1.11
CA ALA A 93 -4.73 -16.55 1.58
C ALA A 93 -3.53 -17.49 1.46
N ALA A 94 -2.69 -17.31 0.45
CA ALA A 94 -1.53 -18.15 0.21
C ALA A 94 -0.55 -17.40 -0.66
N GLY A 95 0.72 -17.71 -0.52
CA GLY A 95 1.75 -17.12 -1.35
C GLY A 95 3.02 -17.94 -1.25
N SER A 96 3.97 -17.72 -2.16
CA SER A 96 5.23 -18.45 -2.10
C SER A 96 5.99 -18.02 -0.86
N ALA A 97 6.67 -18.97 -0.23
CA ALA A 97 7.38 -18.71 1.02
C ALA A 97 8.42 -17.61 0.84
N ASP A 98 9.17 -17.67 -0.25
CA ASP A 98 10.22 -16.70 -0.49
C ASP A 98 9.66 -15.28 -0.63
N TYR A 99 8.56 -15.13 -1.36
CA TYR A 99 7.98 -13.81 -1.55
C TYR A 99 7.38 -13.28 -0.25
N LEU A 100 6.69 -14.13 0.50
CA LEU A 100 6.09 -13.68 1.75
C LEU A 100 7.14 -13.33 2.79
N ASN A 101 8.28 -14.05 2.79
CA ASN A 101 9.38 -13.68 3.67
C ASN A 101 9.95 -12.33 3.29
N TRP A 102 10.10 -12.08 1.99
CA TRP A 102 10.57 -10.78 1.54
C TRP A 102 9.59 -9.68 1.92
N LEU A 103 8.30 -9.93 1.75
CA LEU A 103 7.27 -8.96 2.09
C LEU A 103 7.36 -8.61 3.56
N GLY A 104 7.42 -9.60 4.43
CA GLY A 104 7.47 -9.36 5.86
C GLY A 104 8.73 -8.62 6.28
N ALA A 105 9.85 -8.91 5.65
CA ALA A 105 11.10 -8.23 5.98
C ALA A 105 11.11 -6.78 5.50
N SER A 106 10.28 -6.47 4.52
CA SER A 106 10.28 -5.13 3.91
C SER A 106 9.38 -4.14 4.66
N VAL A 107 8.44 -4.62 5.47
CA VAL A 107 7.54 -3.74 6.21
C VAL A 107 7.89 -3.80 7.68
N SER A 108 7.63 -2.77 8.40
CA SER A 108 7.92 -2.68 9.82
C SER A 108 8.49 -1.31 10.03
N PRO A 109 7.77 -0.40 10.60
CA PRO A 109 8.28 0.96 10.79
C PRO A 109 9.60 0.91 11.52
N LEU A 110 10.56 1.68 11.05
CA LEU A 110 11.90 1.68 11.59
C LEU A 110 12.16 2.96 12.35
N SER A 111 13.12 2.89 13.28
CA SER A 111 13.61 4.11 13.89
C SER A 111 14.31 4.94 12.82
N PRO A 112 14.46 6.25 13.03
CA PRO A 112 15.14 7.08 12.04
C PRO A 112 16.56 6.59 11.70
N LEU A 113 17.28 6.04 12.67
CA LEU A 113 18.63 5.55 12.39
C LEU A 113 18.59 4.35 11.46
N SER A 114 17.66 3.44 11.66
CA SER A 114 17.53 2.28 10.79
C SER A 114 17.14 2.69 9.38
N ARG A 115 16.32 3.72 9.24
CA ARG A 115 15.95 4.21 7.91
C ARG A 115 17.15 4.74 7.14
N VAL A 116 18.02 5.46 7.83
CA VAL A 116 19.21 5.99 7.19
C VAL A 116 20.07 4.85 6.65
N SER A 117 20.24 3.79 7.44
CA SER A 117 21.02 2.65 7.00
C SER A 117 20.43 1.99 5.75
N LEU A 118 19.12 1.88 5.71
CA LEU A 118 18.47 1.28 4.55
C LEU A 118 18.63 2.13 3.29
N GLN A 119 18.56 3.43 3.45
CA GLN A 119 18.73 4.31 2.30
C GLN A 119 20.09 4.13 1.63
N ASN A 120 21.08 3.79 2.40
CA ASN A 120 22.42 3.60 1.84
C ASN A 120 22.55 2.29 1.08
N GLN A 121 21.57 1.41 1.14
CA GLN A 121 21.64 0.12 0.47
C GLN A 121 20.72 0.03 -0.73
N ASP A 122 20.01 1.09 -1.00
CA ASP A 122 18.96 1.01 -2.01
C ASP A 122 19.45 0.73 -3.40
N ASP A 123 20.61 1.20 -3.78
CA ASP A 123 21.04 1.04 -5.12
C ASP A 123 21.48 -0.33 -5.46
N LYS A 124 21.54 -1.25 -4.59
CA LYS A 124 22.00 -2.57 -4.91
C LYS A 124 20.87 -3.54 -5.16
N SER A 125 19.66 -3.11 -5.02
CA SER A 125 18.61 -4.03 -4.98
C SER A 125 18.09 -4.42 -6.30
N GLU A 126 18.03 -5.67 -6.57
CA GLU A 126 17.40 -6.17 -7.73
C GLU A 126 16.55 -7.31 -7.34
N ARG A 127 15.39 -7.40 -7.89
CA ARG A 127 14.46 -8.41 -7.50
C ARG A 127 14.33 -9.51 -8.52
#